data_375b3fd94fb4b77c5e65cf0d76d33626
#
_entry.id   375b3fd94fb4b77c5e65cf0d76d33626
#
_cell.length_a   1.000
_cell.length_b   1.000
_cell.length_c   1.000
_cell.angle_alpha   90.00
_cell.angle_beta   90.00
_cell.angle_gamma   90.00
#
_symmetry.space_group_name_H-M   'P 1'
#
loop_
_entity.id
_entity.type
_entity.pdbx_description
1 polymer ?
#
loop_
_entity_poly.entity_id
_entity_poly.type
_entity_poly.pdbx_seq_one_letter_code
_entity_poly.pdbx_strand_id
1 'polypeptide(L)'
;MTPHGVKQVNKTAGKVALVTGGAVRLGRAISLELARTGYDVAINYHRSAGAARATVAAIGALGVRAVSIRADVGKPAEARRLVAETVRRLGRLDLLVNNAGVFWRTPWNTVTPGDFDRFIAVNVKGAFFCSQAAARAMGSRGGRIVNLADVGAKRAWPGYIPYAISKAGVVMLTRGLAAALAPRIQVNAVGPGAVLLPESFPRETKQRIRARIPMGRLGHPDDVAAAVRFFATCPDYITGQVLYVDGGATAV
;
A
#
# COMPACT_ATOMS: atom_id res chain seq x y z
N MET A 1 36.93 -8.99 -26.21
CA MET A 1 35.91 -9.67 -25.37
C MET A 1 34.86 -8.64 -24.98
N THR A 2 33.72 -8.63 -25.66
CA THR A 2 32.60 -7.72 -25.39
C THR A 2 31.78 -8.28 -24.23
N PRO A 3 31.38 -7.50 -23.21
CA PRO A 3 30.56 -8.02 -22.15
C PRO A 3 29.14 -8.27 -22.66
N HIS A 4 28.69 -9.49 -22.52
CA HIS A 4 27.33 -9.91 -22.81
C HIS A 4 26.37 -9.14 -21.90
N GLY A 5 25.68 -8.16 -22.46
CA GLY A 5 24.54 -7.52 -21.81
C GLY A 5 23.43 -8.55 -21.64
N VAL A 6 23.32 -9.12 -20.43
CA VAL A 6 22.16 -9.90 -20.04
C VAL A 6 20.98 -8.93 -20.07
N LYS A 7 20.14 -9.02 -21.11
CA LYS A 7 18.82 -8.39 -21.12
C LYS A 7 18.07 -8.97 -19.92
N GLN A 8 17.95 -8.21 -18.84
CA GLN A 8 17.04 -8.56 -17.75
C GLN A 8 15.64 -8.68 -18.36
N VAL A 9 15.18 -9.90 -18.54
CA VAL A 9 13.79 -10.18 -18.93
C VAL A 9 12.92 -9.59 -17.83
N ASN A 10 12.16 -8.55 -18.15
CA ASN A 10 11.32 -7.86 -17.19
C ASN A 10 10.18 -8.81 -16.78
N LYS A 11 10.39 -9.54 -15.66
CA LYS A 11 9.49 -10.59 -15.14
C LYS A 11 8.06 -10.12 -14.89
N THR A 12 7.82 -8.82 -14.97
CA THR A 12 6.53 -8.19 -14.69
C THR A 12 5.85 -7.59 -15.93
N ALA A 13 6.50 -7.63 -17.09
CA ALA A 13 5.90 -7.14 -18.34
C ALA A 13 4.55 -7.81 -18.63
N GLY A 14 3.52 -6.99 -18.89
CA GLY A 14 2.15 -7.44 -19.10
C GLY A 14 1.38 -7.87 -17.86
N LYS A 15 1.98 -7.81 -16.65
CA LYS A 15 1.26 -7.97 -15.39
C LYS A 15 0.59 -6.67 -14.97
N VAL A 16 -0.48 -6.78 -14.20
CA VAL A 16 -1.30 -5.63 -13.75
C VAL A 16 -1.25 -5.50 -12.24
N ALA A 17 -0.95 -4.30 -11.79
CA ALA A 17 -1.03 -3.89 -10.38
C ALA A 17 -2.22 -2.95 -10.14
N LEU A 18 -2.95 -3.14 -9.05
CA LEU A 18 -3.92 -2.18 -8.52
C LEU A 18 -3.36 -1.58 -7.23
N VAL A 19 -3.25 -0.24 -7.18
CA VAL A 19 -2.82 0.49 -5.98
C VAL A 19 -3.99 1.31 -5.45
N THR A 20 -4.52 0.95 -4.27
CA THR A 20 -5.57 1.75 -3.63
C THR A 20 -4.97 3.03 -3.05
N GLY A 21 -5.66 4.19 -3.23
CA GLY A 21 -5.08 5.48 -2.86
C GLY A 21 -3.81 5.84 -3.66
N GLY A 22 -3.66 5.32 -4.88
CA GLY A 22 -2.45 5.40 -5.71
C GLY A 22 -2.17 6.78 -6.34
N ALA A 23 -3.02 7.77 -6.12
CA ALA A 23 -2.95 9.05 -6.81
C ALA A 23 -1.97 10.07 -6.20
N VAL A 24 -1.69 9.97 -4.90
CA VAL A 24 -0.95 10.99 -4.14
C VAL A 24 0.01 10.37 -3.12
N ARG A 25 0.95 11.18 -2.63
CA ARG A 25 1.80 10.84 -1.50
C ARG A 25 2.50 9.47 -1.72
N LEU A 26 2.43 8.60 -0.71
CA LEU A 26 3.05 7.27 -0.73
C LEU A 26 2.50 6.39 -1.86
N GLY A 27 1.18 6.41 -2.07
CA GLY A 27 0.53 5.65 -3.14
C GLY A 27 1.04 6.03 -4.53
N ARG A 28 1.31 7.32 -4.78
CA ARG A 28 1.91 7.78 -6.04
C ARG A 28 3.33 7.22 -6.23
N ALA A 29 4.17 7.27 -5.21
CA ALA A 29 5.52 6.72 -5.27
C ALA A 29 5.51 5.21 -5.57
N ILE A 30 4.64 4.46 -4.87
CA ILE A 30 4.44 3.03 -5.11
C ILE A 30 3.98 2.77 -6.55
N SER A 31 3.00 3.54 -7.05
CA SER A 31 2.46 3.36 -8.39
C SER A 31 3.53 3.59 -9.47
N LEU A 32 4.36 4.63 -9.31
CA LEU A 32 5.46 4.92 -10.24
C LEU A 32 6.55 3.85 -10.16
N GLU A 33 6.89 3.35 -8.98
CA GLU A 33 7.90 2.30 -8.82
C GLU A 33 7.46 0.99 -9.48
N LEU A 34 6.19 0.61 -9.32
CA LEU A 34 5.64 -0.57 -9.99
C LEU A 34 5.63 -0.40 -11.51
N ALA A 35 5.31 0.79 -12.02
CA ALA A 35 5.39 1.11 -13.44
C ALA A 35 6.81 0.98 -13.99
N ARG A 36 7.84 1.46 -13.27
CA ARG A 36 9.26 1.29 -13.64
C ARG A 36 9.68 -0.17 -13.72
N THR A 37 9.04 -1.04 -12.96
CA THR A 37 9.28 -2.49 -13.03
C THR A 37 8.45 -3.20 -14.11
N GLY A 38 7.66 -2.46 -14.89
CA GLY A 38 6.93 -2.97 -16.06
C GLY A 38 5.51 -3.45 -15.78
N TYR A 39 4.95 -3.17 -14.60
CA TYR A 39 3.52 -3.38 -14.39
C TYR A 39 2.68 -2.35 -15.15
N ASP A 40 1.60 -2.77 -15.77
CA ASP A 40 0.46 -1.91 -16.04
C ASP A 40 -0.22 -1.57 -14.72
N VAL A 41 -0.61 -0.31 -14.51
CA VAL A 41 -1.04 0.15 -13.19
C VAL A 41 -2.44 0.74 -13.20
N ALA A 42 -3.35 0.16 -12.44
CA ALA A 42 -4.59 0.80 -12.04
C ALA A 42 -4.37 1.55 -10.71
N ILE A 43 -4.70 2.83 -10.66
CA ILE A 43 -4.70 3.59 -9.42
C ILE A 43 -6.13 3.89 -8.98
N ASN A 44 -6.39 3.69 -7.71
CA ASN A 44 -7.65 4.15 -7.12
C ASN A 44 -7.48 5.53 -6.47
N TYR A 45 -8.52 6.33 -6.54
CA TYR A 45 -8.66 7.57 -5.79
C TYR A 45 -10.11 7.75 -5.29
N HIS A 46 -10.30 8.52 -4.24
CA HIS A 46 -11.65 8.88 -3.76
C HIS A 46 -12.02 10.32 -4.13
N ARG A 47 -11.17 11.31 -3.79
CA ARG A 47 -11.44 12.74 -3.99
C ARG A 47 -10.42 13.45 -4.90
N SER A 48 -9.23 12.91 -5.09
CA SER A 48 -8.08 13.57 -5.72
C SER A 48 -8.05 13.34 -7.25
N ALA A 49 -9.10 13.71 -7.99
CA ALA A 49 -9.22 13.43 -9.42
C ALA A 49 -8.10 14.09 -10.27
N GLY A 50 -7.72 15.33 -9.97
CA GLY A 50 -6.63 16.03 -10.67
C GLY A 50 -5.29 15.32 -10.49
N ALA A 51 -4.94 14.97 -9.25
CA ALA A 51 -3.72 14.21 -8.96
C ALA A 51 -3.74 12.81 -9.59
N ALA A 52 -4.90 12.17 -9.67
CA ALA A 52 -5.04 10.87 -10.33
C ALA A 52 -4.72 10.96 -11.82
N ARG A 53 -5.24 11.98 -12.52
CA ARG A 53 -4.90 12.22 -13.95
C ARG A 53 -3.40 12.46 -14.13
N ALA A 54 -2.79 13.32 -13.30
CA ALA A 54 -1.37 13.61 -13.36
C ALA A 54 -0.50 12.36 -13.12
N THR A 55 -0.91 11.49 -12.17
CA THR A 55 -0.20 10.25 -11.88
C THR A 55 -0.34 9.24 -13.03
N VAL A 56 -1.53 9.11 -13.64
CA VAL A 56 -1.73 8.27 -14.84
C VAL A 56 -0.84 8.73 -15.99
N ALA A 57 -0.77 10.03 -16.25
CA ALA A 57 0.11 10.58 -17.28
C ALA A 57 1.58 10.27 -17.01
N ALA A 58 2.04 10.43 -15.74
CA ALA A 58 3.41 10.14 -15.35
C ALA A 58 3.75 8.63 -15.47
N ILE A 59 2.79 7.74 -15.18
CA ILE A 59 2.95 6.29 -15.39
C ILE A 59 3.00 5.97 -16.88
N GLY A 60 2.12 6.55 -17.69
CA GLY A 60 2.10 6.36 -19.15
C GLY A 60 3.42 6.78 -19.82
N ALA A 61 4.06 7.84 -19.33
CA ALA A 61 5.37 8.28 -19.79
C ALA A 61 6.50 7.26 -19.53
N LEU A 62 6.28 6.28 -18.66
CA LEU A 62 7.18 5.15 -18.43
C LEU A 62 6.96 3.97 -19.39
N GLY A 63 6.05 4.10 -20.36
CA GLY A 63 5.80 3.12 -21.42
C GLY A 63 4.87 1.96 -21.03
N VAL A 64 4.14 2.07 -19.93
CA VAL A 64 3.15 1.08 -19.50
C VAL A 64 1.73 1.66 -19.51
N ARG A 65 0.72 0.79 -19.55
CA ARG A 65 -0.67 1.22 -19.50
C ARG A 65 -1.03 1.69 -18.09
N ALA A 66 -1.82 2.76 -18.00
CA ALA A 66 -2.30 3.28 -16.72
C ALA A 66 -3.76 3.69 -16.79
N VAL A 67 -4.52 3.41 -15.73
CA VAL A 67 -5.91 3.88 -15.57
C VAL A 67 -6.15 4.37 -14.15
N SER A 68 -7.05 5.34 -14.01
CA SER A 68 -7.52 5.78 -12.70
C SER A 68 -8.99 5.40 -12.50
N ILE A 69 -9.35 4.95 -11.30
CA ILE A 69 -10.71 4.50 -10.95
C ILE A 69 -11.12 5.16 -9.64
N ARG A 70 -12.22 5.91 -9.69
CA ARG A 70 -12.81 6.50 -8.49
C ARG A 70 -13.57 5.45 -7.69
N ALA A 71 -13.23 5.27 -6.40
CA ALA A 71 -13.97 4.44 -5.45
C ALA A 71 -13.66 4.83 -4.01
N ASP A 72 -14.65 4.78 -3.11
CA ASP A 72 -14.45 4.78 -1.67
C ASP A 72 -14.26 3.31 -1.21
N VAL A 73 -13.02 2.92 -0.94
CA VAL A 73 -12.70 1.54 -0.53
C VAL A 73 -13.34 1.15 0.81
N GLY A 74 -13.72 2.12 1.65
CA GLY A 74 -14.47 1.87 2.88
C GLY A 74 -15.86 1.29 2.65
N LYS A 75 -16.36 1.32 1.41
CA LYS A 75 -17.64 0.73 0.99
C LYS A 75 -17.41 -0.59 0.24
N PRO A 76 -17.81 -1.73 0.77
CA PRO A 76 -17.52 -3.05 0.18
C PRO A 76 -17.98 -3.21 -1.27
N ALA A 77 -19.10 -2.60 -1.65
CA ALA A 77 -19.58 -2.64 -3.04
C ALA A 77 -18.65 -1.88 -3.99
N GLU A 78 -18.14 -0.72 -3.56
CA GLU A 78 -17.20 0.07 -4.36
C GLU A 78 -15.82 -0.61 -4.43
N ALA A 79 -15.36 -1.27 -3.36
CA ALA A 79 -14.14 -2.07 -3.37
C ALA A 79 -14.22 -3.23 -4.38
N ARG A 80 -15.34 -3.96 -4.43
CA ARG A 80 -15.57 -5.00 -5.44
C ARG A 80 -15.60 -4.43 -6.86
N ARG A 81 -16.33 -3.33 -7.07
CA ARG A 81 -16.40 -2.65 -8.38
C ARG A 81 -15.01 -2.18 -8.83
N LEU A 82 -14.20 -1.65 -7.94
CA LEU A 82 -12.83 -1.21 -8.23
C LEU A 82 -11.98 -2.31 -8.85
N VAL A 83 -12.00 -3.50 -8.25
CA VAL A 83 -11.26 -4.67 -8.76
C VAL A 83 -11.82 -5.14 -10.11
N ALA A 84 -13.14 -5.25 -10.23
CA ALA A 84 -13.78 -5.65 -11.49
C ALA A 84 -13.45 -4.67 -12.63
N GLU A 85 -13.47 -3.36 -12.36
CA GLU A 85 -13.12 -2.31 -13.31
C GLU A 85 -11.64 -2.35 -13.71
N THR A 86 -10.74 -2.72 -12.77
CA THR A 86 -9.32 -2.93 -13.07
C THR A 86 -9.17 -4.07 -14.09
N VAL A 87 -9.79 -5.21 -13.84
CA VAL A 87 -9.74 -6.36 -14.76
C VAL A 87 -10.38 -6.03 -16.10
N ARG A 88 -11.53 -5.34 -16.11
CA ARG A 88 -12.21 -4.94 -17.35
C ARG A 88 -11.32 -4.05 -18.24
N ARG A 89 -10.57 -3.09 -17.64
CA ARG A 89 -9.77 -2.11 -18.39
C ARG A 89 -8.38 -2.60 -18.76
N LEU A 90 -7.76 -3.42 -17.92
CA LEU A 90 -6.38 -3.86 -18.12
C LEU A 90 -6.24 -5.36 -18.42
N GLY A 91 -7.34 -6.13 -18.36
CA GLY A 91 -7.42 -7.53 -18.78
C GLY A 91 -7.14 -8.56 -17.69
N ARG A 92 -6.43 -8.19 -16.60
CA ARG A 92 -6.04 -9.08 -15.50
C ARG A 92 -5.74 -8.33 -14.22
N LEU A 93 -5.48 -9.05 -13.14
CA LEU A 93 -4.90 -8.52 -11.90
C LEU A 93 -3.88 -9.54 -11.37
N ASP A 94 -2.66 -9.08 -11.06
CA ASP A 94 -1.56 -9.89 -10.55
C ASP A 94 -1.05 -9.41 -9.20
N LEU A 95 -1.20 -8.11 -8.93
CA LEU A 95 -0.78 -7.48 -7.69
C LEU A 95 -1.85 -6.52 -7.18
N LEU A 96 -2.24 -6.67 -5.92
CA LEU A 96 -3.01 -5.67 -5.19
C LEU A 96 -2.11 -5.02 -4.14
N VAL A 97 -2.07 -3.68 -4.11
CA VAL A 97 -1.46 -2.92 -3.02
C VAL A 97 -2.56 -2.16 -2.28
N ASN A 98 -2.87 -2.60 -1.07
CA ASN A 98 -3.79 -1.94 -0.15
C ASN A 98 -3.06 -0.79 0.56
N ASN A 99 -2.96 0.37 -0.12
CA ASN A 99 -2.33 1.57 0.41
C ASN A 99 -3.34 2.61 0.92
N ALA A 100 -4.58 2.63 0.42
CA ALA A 100 -5.59 3.57 0.89
C ALA A 100 -5.74 3.50 2.41
N GLY A 101 -5.67 4.65 3.06
CA GLY A 101 -5.78 4.74 4.50
C GLY A 101 -6.07 6.17 4.94
N VAL A 102 -6.56 6.31 6.15
CA VAL A 102 -6.82 7.57 6.81
C VAL A 102 -6.02 7.66 8.10
N PHE A 103 -5.59 8.87 8.43
CA PHE A 103 -4.75 9.16 9.59
C PHE A 103 -5.05 10.57 10.11
N TRP A 104 -5.52 10.68 11.35
CA TRP A 104 -5.63 11.95 12.09
C TRP A 104 -5.55 11.70 13.58
N ARG A 105 -5.30 12.75 14.33
CA ARG A 105 -5.21 12.69 15.79
C ARG A 105 -6.61 12.55 16.41
N THR A 106 -6.74 11.59 17.33
CA THR A 106 -7.96 11.28 18.08
C THR A 106 -7.61 11.20 19.57
N PRO A 107 -7.62 12.34 20.30
CA PRO A 107 -7.37 12.32 21.73
C PRO A 107 -8.37 11.39 22.44
N TRP A 108 -7.89 10.61 23.40
CA TRP A 108 -8.68 9.58 24.07
C TRP A 108 -10.05 10.06 24.56
N ASN A 109 -10.08 11.25 25.18
CA ASN A 109 -11.27 11.82 25.80
C ASN A 109 -12.26 12.47 24.83
N THR A 110 -11.93 12.56 23.54
CA THR A 110 -12.77 13.25 22.52
C THR A 110 -13.04 12.39 21.28
N VAL A 111 -12.47 11.17 21.21
CA VAL A 111 -12.73 10.27 20.09
C VAL A 111 -14.21 9.87 20.04
N THR A 112 -14.80 9.98 18.87
CA THR A 112 -16.19 9.60 18.62
C THR A 112 -16.32 8.20 18.04
N PRO A 113 -17.49 7.53 18.17
CA PRO A 113 -17.75 6.29 17.46
C PRO A 113 -17.54 6.41 15.94
N GLY A 114 -17.93 7.55 15.35
CA GLY A 114 -17.75 7.82 13.92
C GLY A 114 -16.27 7.90 13.51
N ASP A 115 -15.39 8.45 14.36
CA ASP A 115 -13.95 8.41 14.12
C ASP A 115 -13.44 6.97 14.10
N PHE A 116 -13.80 6.19 15.10
CA PHE A 116 -13.42 4.78 15.20
C PHE A 116 -13.87 3.99 13.98
N ASP A 117 -15.16 4.11 13.64
CA ASP A 117 -15.76 3.43 12.49
C ASP A 117 -15.06 3.80 11.18
N ARG A 118 -14.68 5.08 11.02
CA ARG A 118 -13.99 5.53 9.80
C ARG A 118 -12.61 4.91 9.66
N PHE A 119 -11.83 4.76 10.73
CA PHE A 119 -10.55 4.06 10.70
C PHE A 119 -10.74 2.59 10.31
N ILE A 120 -11.69 1.90 10.92
CA ILE A 120 -11.98 0.50 10.61
C ILE A 120 -12.51 0.36 9.18
N ALA A 121 -13.43 1.22 8.76
CA ALA A 121 -14.01 1.16 7.41
C ALA A 121 -12.96 1.29 6.31
N VAL A 122 -12.06 2.27 6.41
CA VAL A 122 -11.10 2.53 5.34
C VAL A 122 -9.88 1.62 5.46
N ASN A 123 -9.25 1.59 6.66
CA ASN A 123 -7.95 0.93 6.81
C ASN A 123 -8.05 -0.60 6.88
N VAL A 124 -9.16 -1.14 7.43
CA VAL A 124 -9.31 -2.59 7.62
C VAL A 124 -10.32 -3.19 6.64
N LYS A 125 -11.60 -2.73 6.69
CA LYS A 125 -12.64 -3.26 5.79
C LYS A 125 -12.29 -3.06 4.33
N GLY A 126 -11.75 -1.87 3.97
CA GLY A 126 -11.30 -1.58 2.61
C GLY A 126 -10.25 -2.58 2.14
N ALA A 127 -9.20 -2.79 2.92
CA ALA A 127 -8.15 -3.77 2.61
C ALA A 127 -8.71 -5.20 2.51
N PHE A 128 -9.61 -5.59 3.42
CA PHE A 128 -10.23 -6.92 3.41
C PHE A 128 -11.03 -7.16 2.13
N PHE A 129 -11.97 -6.27 1.78
CA PHE A 129 -12.87 -6.48 0.64
C PHE A 129 -12.17 -6.27 -0.71
N CYS A 130 -11.17 -5.39 -0.80
CA CYS A 130 -10.30 -5.33 -1.97
C CYS A 130 -9.51 -6.64 -2.13
N SER A 131 -8.95 -7.20 -1.06
CA SER A 131 -8.22 -8.47 -1.09
C SER A 131 -9.12 -9.65 -1.47
N GLN A 132 -10.34 -9.73 -0.92
CA GLN A 132 -11.31 -10.77 -1.27
C GLN A 132 -11.67 -10.72 -2.77
N ALA A 133 -11.94 -9.53 -3.30
CA ALA A 133 -12.25 -9.34 -4.71
C ALA A 133 -11.03 -9.65 -5.59
N ALA A 134 -9.84 -9.20 -5.20
CA ALA A 134 -8.59 -9.46 -5.91
C ALA A 134 -8.27 -10.96 -5.96
N ALA A 135 -8.42 -11.68 -4.85
CA ALA A 135 -8.19 -13.13 -4.81
C ALA A 135 -9.10 -13.89 -5.78
N ARG A 136 -10.38 -13.51 -5.88
CA ARG A 136 -11.30 -14.07 -6.89
C ARG A 136 -10.87 -13.75 -8.32
N ALA A 137 -10.45 -12.51 -8.58
CA ALA A 137 -10.00 -12.08 -9.91
C ALA A 137 -8.68 -12.74 -10.35
N MET A 138 -7.77 -12.99 -9.41
CA MET A 138 -6.52 -13.72 -9.64
C MET A 138 -6.79 -15.21 -9.95
N GLY A 139 -7.75 -15.82 -9.25
CA GLY A 139 -8.20 -17.20 -9.50
C GLY A 139 -7.07 -18.21 -9.43
N SER A 140 -7.05 -19.15 -10.39
CA SER A 140 -6.03 -20.22 -10.48
C SER A 140 -4.64 -19.70 -10.88
N ARG A 141 -4.55 -18.53 -11.52
CA ARG A 141 -3.26 -17.92 -11.87
C ARG A 141 -2.43 -17.52 -10.66
N GLY A 142 -3.10 -17.32 -9.51
CA GLY A 142 -2.46 -16.77 -8.34
C GLY A 142 -2.07 -15.30 -8.48
N GLY A 143 -1.33 -14.77 -7.52
CA GLY A 143 -0.93 -13.37 -7.50
C GLY A 143 -0.32 -12.96 -6.18
N ARG A 144 -0.29 -11.64 -5.93
CA ARG A 144 0.31 -11.07 -4.72
C ARG A 144 -0.56 -9.97 -4.14
N ILE A 145 -0.58 -9.88 -2.82
CA ILE A 145 -1.23 -8.80 -2.08
C ILE A 145 -0.19 -8.19 -1.14
N VAL A 146 -0.04 -6.86 -1.21
CA VAL A 146 0.82 -6.11 -0.29
C VAL A 146 -0.04 -5.10 0.47
N ASN A 147 -0.09 -5.23 1.78
CA ASN A 147 -0.83 -4.33 2.65
C ASN A 147 0.09 -3.24 3.24
N LEU A 148 -0.36 -1.99 3.27
CA LEU A 148 0.33 -0.92 4.00
C LEU A 148 -0.14 -0.91 5.45
N ALA A 149 0.66 -1.53 6.33
CA ALA A 149 0.55 -1.42 7.77
C ALA A 149 1.12 -0.07 8.25
N ASP A 150 1.72 -0.04 9.43
CA ASP A 150 2.39 1.13 10.02
C ASP A 150 3.14 0.71 11.29
N VAL A 151 4.16 1.45 11.70
CA VAL A 151 4.83 1.25 13.00
C VAL A 151 3.87 1.42 14.19
N GLY A 152 2.77 2.16 14.01
CA GLY A 152 1.68 2.26 14.97
C GLY A 152 0.98 0.93 15.29
N ALA A 153 1.19 -0.12 14.49
CA ALA A 153 0.79 -1.48 14.83
C ALA A 153 1.64 -2.12 15.94
N LYS A 154 2.82 -1.58 16.22
CA LYS A 154 3.76 -2.03 17.26
C LYS A 154 3.90 -1.05 18.43
N ARG A 155 3.69 0.23 18.18
CA ARG A 155 3.88 1.30 19.17
C ARG A 155 2.56 1.94 19.55
N ALA A 156 2.32 2.06 20.85
CA ALA A 156 1.16 2.78 21.36
C ALA A 156 1.37 4.30 21.23
N TRP A 157 0.42 4.98 20.60
CA TRP A 157 0.37 6.44 20.52
C TRP A 157 -0.93 6.94 21.16
N PRO A 158 -0.90 7.52 22.35
CA PRO A 158 -2.11 7.88 23.10
C PRO A 158 -3.10 8.78 22.34
N GLY A 159 -2.60 9.61 21.42
CA GLY A 159 -3.44 10.45 20.57
C GLY A 159 -3.92 9.79 19.26
N TYR A 160 -3.71 8.46 19.06
CA TYR A 160 -3.98 7.79 17.79
C TYR A 160 -4.48 6.35 17.99
N ILE A 161 -5.16 6.06 19.10
CA ILE A 161 -5.54 4.69 19.48
C ILE A 161 -6.38 4.00 18.39
N PRO A 162 -7.48 4.58 17.86
CA PRO A 162 -8.27 3.93 16.78
C PRO A 162 -7.45 3.65 15.52
N TYR A 163 -6.55 4.56 15.15
CA TYR A 163 -5.63 4.35 14.03
C TYR A 163 -4.69 3.16 14.29
N ALA A 164 -4.04 3.13 15.47
CA ALA A 164 -3.13 2.04 15.84
C ALA A 164 -3.84 0.68 15.85
N ILE A 165 -5.07 0.60 16.39
CA ILE A 165 -5.92 -0.59 16.34
C ILE A 165 -6.16 -1.00 14.88
N SER A 166 -6.51 -0.06 14.01
CA SER A 166 -6.74 -0.35 12.59
C SER A 166 -5.49 -0.92 11.91
N LYS A 167 -4.30 -0.40 12.23
CA LYS A 167 -3.03 -0.87 11.64
C LYS A 167 -2.57 -2.21 12.22
N ALA A 168 -2.82 -2.48 13.49
CA ALA A 168 -2.69 -3.82 14.06
C ALA A 168 -3.64 -4.82 13.39
N GLY A 169 -4.88 -4.39 13.10
CA GLY A 169 -5.84 -5.15 12.31
C GLY A 169 -5.33 -5.50 10.92
N VAL A 170 -4.63 -4.59 10.24
CA VAL A 170 -4.01 -4.86 8.92
C VAL A 170 -2.88 -5.90 9.03
N VAL A 171 -2.10 -5.89 10.12
CA VAL A 171 -1.07 -6.92 10.36
C VAL A 171 -1.73 -8.29 10.53
N MET A 172 -2.78 -8.40 11.34
CA MET A 172 -3.51 -9.65 11.52
C MET A 172 -4.22 -10.10 10.24
N LEU A 173 -4.84 -9.16 9.51
CA LEU A 173 -5.41 -9.43 8.19
C LEU A 173 -4.38 -10.03 7.22
N THR A 174 -3.16 -9.49 7.20
CA THR A 174 -2.06 -9.99 6.36
C THR A 174 -1.76 -11.46 6.66
N ARG A 175 -1.61 -11.79 7.94
CA ARG A 175 -1.33 -13.18 8.39
C ARG A 175 -2.48 -14.13 8.07
N GLY A 176 -3.72 -13.72 8.37
CA GLY A 176 -4.90 -14.52 8.09
C GLY A 176 -5.11 -14.79 6.60
N LEU A 177 -4.93 -13.77 5.77
CA LEU A 177 -5.03 -13.93 4.30
C LEU A 177 -3.87 -14.76 3.75
N ALA A 178 -2.65 -14.63 4.29
CA ALA A 178 -1.51 -15.45 3.88
C ALA A 178 -1.79 -16.94 4.08
N ALA A 179 -2.34 -17.33 5.23
CA ALA A 179 -2.74 -18.70 5.51
C ALA A 179 -3.89 -19.18 4.63
N ALA A 180 -4.92 -18.33 4.43
CA ALA A 180 -6.14 -18.71 3.71
C ALA A 180 -5.96 -18.80 2.18
N LEU A 181 -5.00 -18.07 1.62
CA LEU A 181 -4.82 -17.93 0.17
C LEU A 181 -3.59 -18.69 -0.37
N ALA A 182 -2.77 -19.26 0.51
CA ALA A 182 -1.67 -20.13 0.13
C ALA A 182 -2.20 -21.39 -0.59
N PRO A 183 -1.42 -21.99 -1.50
CA PRO A 183 -0.11 -21.55 -1.98
C PRO A 183 -0.17 -20.55 -3.15
N ARG A 184 -1.38 -20.20 -3.63
CA ARG A 184 -1.56 -19.48 -4.90
C ARG A 184 -1.31 -17.98 -4.79
N ILE A 185 -1.61 -17.36 -3.64
CA ILE A 185 -1.48 -15.92 -3.45
C ILE A 185 -0.63 -15.64 -2.22
N GLN A 186 0.48 -14.94 -2.40
CA GLN A 186 1.32 -14.46 -1.32
C GLN A 186 0.74 -13.15 -0.78
N VAL A 187 0.64 -13.05 0.53
CA VAL A 187 0.13 -11.84 1.20
C VAL A 187 1.15 -11.37 2.23
N ASN A 188 1.69 -10.18 2.02
CA ASN A 188 2.68 -9.57 2.90
C ASN A 188 2.30 -8.12 3.23
N ALA A 189 2.98 -7.51 4.17
CA ALA A 189 2.77 -6.12 4.53
C ALA A 189 4.08 -5.32 4.60
N VAL A 190 3.99 -4.04 4.28
CA VAL A 190 5.02 -3.05 4.57
C VAL A 190 4.51 -2.17 5.70
N GLY A 191 5.30 -1.96 6.74
CA GLY A 191 5.02 -1.09 7.87
C GLY A 191 5.91 0.16 7.85
N PRO A 192 5.48 1.27 7.23
CA PRO A 192 6.27 2.49 7.22
C PRO A 192 6.41 3.09 8.61
N GLY A 193 7.56 3.71 8.86
CA GLY A 193 7.78 4.64 9.95
C GLY A 193 7.42 6.08 9.57
N ALA A 194 8.16 7.04 10.12
CA ALA A 194 7.99 8.46 9.84
C ALA A 194 8.55 8.81 8.45
N VAL A 195 7.70 8.72 7.42
CA VAL A 195 8.05 9.00 6.01
C VAL A 195 7.47 10.34 5.57
N LEU A 196 6.17 10.52 5.60
CA LEU A 196 5.47 11.73 5.21
C LEU A 196 4.69 12.28 6.40
N LEU A 197 5.38 13.06 7.23
CA LEU A 197 4.74 13.70 8.38
C LEU A 197 3.68 14.72 7.91
N PRO A 198 2.60 14.93 8.69
CA PRO A 198 1.65 15.99 8.43
C PRO A 198 2.34 17.35 8.31
N GLU A 199 1.91 18.16 7.35
CA GLU A 199 2.44 19.53 7.18
C GLU A 199 2.19 20.39 8.43
N SER A 200 1.05 20.16 9.08
CA SER A 200 0.64 20.83 10.32
C SER A 200 1.53 20.54 11.54
N PHE A 201 2.46 19.56 11.46
CA PHE A 201 3.35 19.30 12.58
C PHE A 201 4.39 20.41 12.73
N PRO A 202 4.53 21.02 13.95
CA PRO A 202 5.58 21.99 14.23
C PRO A 202 6.97 21.46 13.92
N ARG A 203 7.91 22.36 13.60
CA ARG A 203 9.30 22.02 13.29
C ARG A 203 9.97 21.22 14.41
N GLU A 204 9.73 21.61 15.65
CA GLU A 204 10.26 20.95 16.85
C GLU A 204 9.73 19.51 16.98
N THR A 205 8.45 19.29 16.63
CA THR A 205 7.87 17.95 16.60
C THR A 205 8.53 17.07 15.54
N LYS A 206 8.74 17.62 14.35
CA LYS A 206 9.46 16.91 13.26
C LYS A 206 10.90 16.58 13.66
N GLN A 207 11.60 17.49 14.32
CA GLN A 207 12.97 17.27 14.84
C GLN A 207 12.99 16.19 15.92
N ARG A 208 12.07 16.22 16.90
CA ARG A 208 11.96 15.16 17.92
C ARG A 208 11.68 13.79 17.34
N ILE A 209 10.83 13.72 16.32
CA ILE A 209 10.56 12.45 15.63
C ILE A 209 11.84 11.95 14.96
N ARG A 210 12.54 12.82 14.21
CA ARG A 210 13.80 12.48 13.53
C ARG A 210 14.88 12.00 14.50
N ALA A 211 15.03 12.66 15.64
CA ALA A 211 16.04 12.33 16.66
C ALA A 211 15.83 10.92 17.30
N ARG A 212 14.63 10.37 17.21
CA ARG A 212 14.30 9.03 17.72
C ARG A 212 14.48 7.91 16.68
N ILE A 213 14.89 8.27 15.46
CA ILE A 213 15.13 7.29 14.40
C ILE A 213 16.62 6.98 14.37
N PRO A 214 17.06 5.73 14.60
CA PRO A 214 18.48 5.36 14.59
C PRO A 214 19.24 5.79 13.33
N MET A 215 18.59 5.72 12.15
CA MET A 215 19.16 6.19 10.90
C MET A 215 19.29 7.73 10.78
N GLY A 216 18.88 8.51 11.78
CA GLY A 216 19.06 9.97 11.87
C GLY A 216 18.29 10.79 10.81
N ARG A 217 17.42 10.18 10.02
CA ARG A 217 16.59 10.83 9.00
C ARG A 217 15.15 10.34 9.01
N LEU A 218 14.27 11.15 8.48
CA LEU A 218 12.94 10.67 8.07
C LEU A 218 13.09 9.75 6.86
N GLY A 219 12.20 8.78 6.71
CA GLY A 219 12.11 7.98 5.50
C GLY A 219 11.66 8.82 4.29
N HIS A 220 11.95 8.34 3.10
CA HIS A 220 11.45 8.88 1.85
C HIS A 220 10.34 7.94 1.29
N PRO A 221 9.36 8.45 0.52
CA PRO A 221 8.37 7.58 -0.13
C PRO A 221 8.98 6.44 -0.96
N ASP A 222 10.16 6.66 -1.56
CA ASP A 222 10.85 5.65 -2.35
C ASP A 222 11.44 4.52 -1.48
N ASP A 223 11.78 4.76 -0.21
CA ASP A 223 12.20 3.70 0.72
C ASP A 223 11.07 2.67 0.88
N VAL A 224 9.83 3.14 0.98
CA VAL A 224 8.64 2.29 1.12
C VAL A 224 8.24 1.65 -0.22
N ALA A 225 8.33 2.40 -1.32
CA ALA A 225 8.04 1.89 -2.65
C ALA A 225 8.99 0.75 -3.03
N ALA A 226 10.27 0.84 -2.67
CA ALA A 226 11.24 -0.24 -2.84
C ALA A 226 10.87 -1.52 -2.06
N ALA A 227 10.37 -1.39 -0.83
CA ALA A 227 9.88 -2.54 -0.05
C ALA A 227 8.63 -3.18 -0.67
N VAL A 228 7.71 -2.36 -1.20
CA VAL A 228 6.55 -2.88 -1.96
C VAL A 228 7.01 -3.61 -3.22
N ARG A 229 7.96 -3.05 -3.98
CA ARG A 229 8.57 -3.71 -5.14
C ARG A 229 9.23 -5.04 -4.77
N PHE A 230 9.93 -5.11 -3.64
CA PHE A 230 10.49 -6.36 -3.15
C PHE A 230 9.40 -7.42 -3.00
N PHE A 231 8.31 -7.15 -2.28
CA PHE A 231 7.21 -8.12 -2.14
C PHE A 231 6.47 -8.40 -3.45
N ALA A 232 6.46 -7.48 -4.41
CA ALA A 232 5.88 -7.70 -5.73
C ALA A 232 6.69 -8.70 -6.59
N THR A 233 7.99 -8.92 -6.27
CA THR A 233 8.91 -9.70 -7.10
C THR A 233 9.71 -10.76 -6.33
N CYS A 234 9.58 -10.84 -4.99
CA CYS A 234 10.31 -11.79 -4.14
C CYS A 234 9.95 -13.25 -4.45
N PRO A 235 10.73 -14.23 -3.95
CA PRO A 235 10.38 -15.65 -4.04
C PRO A 235 9.00 -15.97 -3.46
N ASP A 236 8.33 -16.99 -4.00
CA ASP A 236 6.96 -17.33 -3.65
C ASP A 236 6.82 -17.94 -2.23
N TYR A 237 7.92 -18.34 -1.61
CA TYR A 237 7.96 -18.88 -0.25
C TYR A 237 7.87 -17.80 0.84
N ILE A 238 7.78 -16.50 0.44
CA ILE A 238 7.65 -15.38 1.38
C ILE A 238 6.18 -14.95 1.43
N THR A 239 5.50 -15.32 2.52
CA THR A 239 4.11 -14.92 2.80
C THR A 239 3.87 -14.70 4.28
N GLY A 240 2.89 -13.88 4.66
CA GLY A 240 2.54 -13.57 6.05
C GLY A 240 3.50 -12.59 6.75
N GLN A 241 4.49 -12.05 6.04
CA GLN A 241 5.54 -11.23 6.61
C GLN A 241 5.16 -9.75 6.69
N VAL A 242 5.72 -9.06 7.67
CA VAL A 242 5.63 -7.60 7.82
C VAL A 242 7.04 -7.03 7.83
N LEU A 243 7.40 -6.29 6.78
CA LEU A 243 8.67 -5.58 6.69
C LEU A 243 8.47 -4.13 7.17
N TYR A 244 9.08 -3.78 8.30
CA TYR A 244 9.07 -2.41 8.78
C TYR A 244 10.15 -1.59 8.09
N VAL A 245 9.75 -0.45 7.51
CA VAL A 245 10.61 0.51 6.81
C VAL A 245 10.60 1.79 7.63
N ASP A 246 11.36 1.80 8.71
CA ASP A 246 11.24 2.78 9.79
C ASP A 246 12.58 3.35 10.29
N GLY A 247 13.69 3.02 9.61
CA GLY A 247 15.02 3.46 9.98
C GLY A 247 15.50 2.93 11.34
N GLY A 248 14.96 1.78 11.77
CA GLY A 248 15.28 1.15 13.06
C GLY A 248 14.43 1.67 14.23
N ALA A 249 13.44 2.53 13.99
CA ALA A 249 12.64 3.14 15.05
C ALA A 249 11.88 2.13 15.93
N THR A 250 11.56 0.94 15.44
CA THR A 250 10.89 -0.13 16.22
C THR A 250 11.83 -1.21 16.73
N ALA A 251 13.13 -1.11 16.47
CA ALA A 251 14.14 -2.05 16.93
C ALA A 251 14.74 -1.65 18.31
N VAL A 252 14.48 -0.40 18.75
CA VAL A 252 14.97 0.21 19.98
C VAL A 252 13.84 0.77 20.83
#